data_d201875bfafc9cbd560cae059fa17404
#
_entry.id   d201875bfafc9cbd560cae059fa17404
#
_cell.length_a   1.000
_cell.length_b   1.000
_cell.length_c   1.000
_cell.angle_alpha   90.00
_cell.angle_beta   90.00
_cell.angle_gamma   90.00
#
_symmetry.space_group_name_H-M   'P 1'
#
loop_
_entity.id
_entity.type
_entity.pdbx_description
1 polymer ?
#
loop_
_entity_poly.entity_id
_entity_poly.type
_entity_poly.pdbx_seq_one_letter_code
_entity_poly.pdbx_strand_id
1 'polypeptide(L)'
;EELLLELAQLEAEVQKIISGAKYLIRYSLVHKEEQPWQKMLNGLYETELGEVVTDDREIFETICNMYGVGAKQLVTGGSVRSRVDEILTGHGLKIRYYEDEMVSLSALSGITSQLHDALRERVWLKSGAYLIIQPTEALTVIDVNTGKNIAKKEMQENFSEYLVRIRI
;
A
#
# COMPACT_ATOMS: atom_id res chain seq x y z
N GLU A 1 -14.58 -13.28 -19.44
CA GLU A 1 -13.32 -13.95 -19.87
C GLU A 1 -12.26 -13.87 -18.76
N GLU A 2 -12.03 -12.72 -18.16
CA GLU A 2 -11.05 -12.48 -17.11
C GLU A 2 -11.28 -13.35 -15.86
N LEU A 3 -12.50 -13.41 -15.36
CA LEU A 3 -12.91 -14.29 -14.24
C LEU A 3 -12.66 -15.78 -14.49
N LEU A 4 -12.81 -16.24 -15.73
CA LEU A 4 -12.52 -17.63 -16.09
C LEU A 4 -11.03 -17.94 -16.11
N LEU A 5 -10.22 -16.97 -16.52
CA LEU A 5 -8.77 -17.05 -16.47
C LEU A 5 -8.26 -17.10 -15.03
N GLU A 6 -8.78 -16.23 -14.17
CA GLU A 6 -8.44 -16.18 -12.74
C GLU A 6 -8.85 -17.51 -12.04
N LEU A 7 -10.04 -18.02 -12.34
CA LEU A 7 -10.49 -19.32 -11.81
C LEU A 7 -9.55 -20.45 -12.22
N ALA A 8 -9.16 -20.50 -13.49
CA ALA A 8 -8.24 -21.52 -14.00
C ALA A 8 -6.85 -21.41 -13.35
N GLN A 9 -6.36 -20.21 -13.07
CA GLN A 9 -5.11 -19.99 -12.36
C GLN A 9 -5.19 -20.49 -10.91
N LEU A 10 -6.28 -20.17 -10.20
CA LEU A 10 -6.50 -20.62 -8.83
C LEU A 10 -6.63 -22.16 -8.77
N GLU A 11 -7.34 -22.78 -9.70
CA GLU A 11 -7.43 -24.24 -9.78
C GLU A 11 -6.07 -24.89 -10.01
N ALA A 12 -5.25 -24.33 -10.90
CA ALA A 12 -3.91 -24.82 -11.17
C ALA A 12 -2.98 -24.69 -9.92
N GLU A 13 -3.10 -23.60 -9.18
CA GLU A 13 -2.35 -23.38 -7.94
C GLU A 13 -2.76 -24.39 -6.87
N VAL A 14 -4.04 -24.60 -6.64
CA VAL A 14 -4.55 -25.60 -5.70
C VAL A 14 -4.06 -27.00 -6.06
N GLN A 15 -4.10 -27.38 -7.34
CA GLN A 15 -3.59 -28.67 -7.80
C GLN A 15 -2.08 -28.83 -7.58
N LYS A 16 -1.31 -27.76 -7.79
CA LYS A 16 0.12 -27.72 -7.50
C LYS A 16 0.41 -27.94 -6.01
N ILE A 17 -0.34 -27.26 -5.14
CA ILE A 17 -0.24 -27.41 -3.69
C ILE A 17 -0.55 -28.86 -3.26
N ILE A 18 -1.68 -29.42 -3.72
CA ILE A 18 -2.11 -30.77 -3.38
C ILE A 18 -1.10 -31.82 -3.87
N SER A 19 -0.61 -31.67 -5.09
CA SER A 19 0.35 -32.60 -5.67
C SER A 19 1.72 -32.52 -4.97
N GLY A 20 2.18 -31.31 -4.64
CA GLY A 20 3.43 -31.08 -3.91
C GLY A 20 3.38 -31.58 -2.47
N ALA A 21 2.25 -31.42 -1.79
CA ALA A 21 2.07 -31.81 -0.40
C ALA A 21 2.30 -33.33 -0.15
N LYS A 22 2.08 -34.17 -1.17
CA LYS A 22 2.28 -35.63 -1.08
C LYS A 22 3.75 -36.03 -0.83
N TYR A 23 4.69 -35.17 -1.19
CA TYR A 23 6.14 -35.43 -1.09
C TYR A 23 6.80 -34.70 0.07
N LEU A 24 6.04 -33.92 0.85
CA LEU A 24 6.56 -33.17 1.96
C LEU A 24 6.65 -34.01 3.23
N ILE A 25 7.69 -33.76 4.04
CA ILE A 25 7.83 -34.31 5.38
C ILE A 25 6.87 -33.60 6.35
N ARG A 26 6.54 -34.26 7.46
CA ARG A 26 5.70 -33.65 8.51
C ARG A 26 6.24 -32.30 8.91
N TYR A 27 5.34 -31.33 9.09
CA TYR A 27 5.62 -29.95 9.48
C TYR A 27 6.36 -29.10 8.42
N SER A 28 6.47 -29.58 7.18
CA SER A 28 6.96 -28.73 6.08
C SER A 28 5.92 -27.70 5.70
N LEU A 29 6.41 -26.52 5.26
CA LEU A 29 5.56 -25.47 4.71
C LEU A 29 4.97 -25.95 3.38
N VAL A 30 3.66 -26.06 3.29
CA VAL A 30 2.94 -26.53 2.10
C VAL A 30 2.69 -25.39 1.12
N HIS A 31 2.33 -24.22 1.65
CA HIS A 31 2.03 -23.02 0.88
C HIS A 31 2.49 -21.81 1.69
N LYS A 32 3.16 -20.86 1.03
CA LYS A 32 3.52 -19.57 1.60
C LYS A 32 2.52 -18.54 1.12
N GLU A 33 1.78 -17.96 2.05
CA GLU A 33 0.85 -16.88 1.73
C GLU A 33 1.58 -15.70 1.10
N GLU A 34 0.95 -15.09 0.09
CA GLU A 34 1.47 -13.86 -0.51
C GLU A 34 1.60 -12.75 0.53
N GLN A 35 2.68 -12.00 0.44
CA GLN A 35 2.90 -10.86 1.30
C GLN A 35 1.86 -9.76 1.01
N PRO A 36 1.50 -8.92 2.00
CA PRO A 36 0.50 -7.86 1.82
C PRO A 36 0.81 -6.94 0.62
N TRP A 37 2.08 -6.64 0.38
CA TRP A 37 2.49 -5.81 -0.75
C TRP A 37 2.29 -6.50 -2.11
N GLN A 38 2.43 -7.83 -2.18
CA GLN A 38 2.16 -8.61 -3.40
C GLN A 38 0.67 -8.59 -3.71
N LYS A 39 -0.18 -8.84 -2.71
CA LYS A 39 -1.65 -8.74 -2.85
C LYS A 39 -2.08 -7.35 -3.34
N MET A 40 -1.43 -6.29 -2.81
CA MET A 40 -1.70 -4.93 -3.23
C MET A 40 -1.30 -4.69 -4.69
N LEU A 41 -0.11 -5.14 -5.12
CA LEU A 41 0.34 -5.00 -6.51
C LEU A 41 -0.54 -5.79 -7.48
N ASN A 42 -0.92 -7.02 -7.13
CA ASN A 42 -1.80 -7.86 -7.95
C ASN A 42 -3.22 -7.29 -8.08
N GLY A 43 -3.68 -6.50 -7.10
CA GLY A 43 -4.99 -5.84 -7.12
C GLY A 43 -5.03 -4.51 -7.90
N LEU A 44 -3.89 -4.00 -8.34
CA LEU A 44 -3.80 -2.77 -9.12
C LEU A 44 -3.69 -3.10 -10.62
N TYR A 45 -4.45 -2.37 -11.44
CA TYR A 45 -4.30 -2.49 -12.90
C TYR A 45 -2.94 -1.94 -13.33
N GLU A 46 -2.24 -2.65 -14.19
CA GLU A 46 -0.91 -2.22 -14.70
C GLU A 46 -0.93 -0.82 -15.33
N THR A 47 -2.05 -0.42 -15.90
CA THR A 47 -2.24 0.92 -16.48
C THR A 47 -2.31 2.04 -15.45
N GLU A 48 -2.55 1.73 -14.19
CA GLU A 48 -2.63 2.70 -13.08
C GLU A 48 -1.29 2.86 -12.35
N LEU A 49 -0.39 1.88 -12.53
CA LEU A 49 0.94 1.87 -11.92
C LEU A 49 1.94 2.60 -12.83
N GLY A 50 2.40 3.77 -12.42
CA GLY A 50 3.49 4.48 -13.11
C GLY A 50 4.87 4.01 -12.65
N GLU A 51 5.05 3.86 -11.35
CA GLU A 51 6.35 3.54 -10.74
C GLU A 51 6.16 2.74 -9.44
N VAL A 52 7.00 1.74 -9.21
CA VAL A 52 7.14 1.02 -7.95
C VAL A 52 8.54 1.25 -7.41
N VAL A 53 8.64 1.75 -6.19
CA VAL A 53 9.92 2.04 -5.53
C VAL A 53 10.01 1.24 -4.24
N THR A 54 11.14 0.60 -4.00
CA THR A 54 11.42 -0.14 -2.76
C THR A 54 12.86 0.08 -2.31
N ASP A 55 13.09 0.08 -1.02
CA ASP A 55 14.40 0.08 -0.36
C ASP A 55 14.82 -1.31 0.16
N ASP A 56 13.96 -2.32 -0.06
CA ASP A 56 14.25 -3.71 0.24
C ASP A 56 14.72 -4.45 -1.02
N ARG A 57 15.92 -5.03 -0.96
CA ARG A 57 16.55 -5.71 -2.11
C ARG A 57 15.83 -7.00 -2.49
N GLU A 58 15.36 -7.76 -1.52
CA GLU A 58 14.64 -9.01 -1.76
C GLU A 58 13.28 -8.74 -2.41
N ILE A 59 12.58 -7.70 -1.94
CA ILE A 59 11.32 -7.25 -2.53
C ILE A 59 11.57 -6.77 -3.97
N PHE A 60 12.60 -5.98 -4.21
CA PHE A 60 12.96 -5.51 -5.56
C PHE A 60 13.17 -6.67 -6.54
N GLU A 61 13.98 -7.67 -6.16
CA GLU A 61 14.24 -8.85 -6.98
C GLU A 61 12.97 -9.67 -7.23
N THR A 62 12.12 -9.79 -6.21
CA THR A 62 10.85 -10.50 -6.34
C THR A 62 9.91 -9.79 -7.33
N ILE A 63 9.79 -8.46 -7.24
CA ILE A 63 8.99 -7.66 -8.18
C ILE A 63 9.54 -7.81 -9.60
N CYS A 64 10.85 -7.70 -9.79
CA CYS A 64 11.47 -7.88 -11.10
C CYS A 64 11.14 -9.25 -11.71
N ASN A 65 11.17 -10.31 -10.89
CA ASN A 65 10.81 -11.65 -11.34
C ASN A 65 9.31 -11.78 -11.69
N MET A 66 8.43 -11.15 -10.93
CA MET A 66 6.98 -11.14 -11.21
C MET A 66 6.66 -10.52 -12.58
N TYR A 67 7.37 -9.46 -12.94
CA TYR A 67 7.19 -8.77 -14.22
C TYR A 67 8.12 -9.29 -15.34
N GLY A 68 8.80 -10.42 -15.13
CA GLY A 68 9.62 -11.08 -16.14
C GLY A 68 10.86 -10.28 -16.57
N VAL A 69 11.28 -9.31 -15.76
CA VAL A 69 12.45 -8.48 -16.05
C VAL A 69 13.67 -9.09 -15.36
N GLY A 70 14.51 -9.76 -16.13
CA GLY A 70 15.76 -10.31 -15.61
C GLY A 70 16.70 -9.22 -15.10
N ALA A 71 17.42 -9.50 -14.03
CA ALA A 71 18.39 -8.60 -13.37
C ALA A 71 19.53 -8.03 -14.26
N LYS A 72 19.55 -8.35 -15.55
CA LYS A 72 20.55 -7.91 -16.53
C LYS A 72 20.26 -6.55 -17.17
N GLN A 73 19.10 -5.94 -16.93
CA GLN A 73 18.72 -4.62 -17.48
C GLN A 73 18.84 -3.49 -16.45
N LEU A 74 19.69 -3.67 -15.45
CA LEU A 74 19.96 -2.64 -14.45
C LEU A 74 20.67 -1.45 -15.06
N VAL A 75 19.98 -0.32 -15.15
CA VAL A 75 20.60 0.97 -15.43
C VAL A 75 21.08 1.55 -14.11
N THR A 76 22.35 1.35 -13.80
CA THR A 76 22.95 1.90 -12.58
C THR A 76 23.15 3.41 -12.76
N GLY A 77 22.30 4.22 -12.14
CA GLY A 77 22.44 5.69 -12.13
C GLY A 77 22.46 6.21 -10.71
N GLY A 78 23.47 6.96 -10.33
CA GLY A 78 23.50 7.62 -9.02
C GLY A 78 24.88 8.12 -8.58
N SER A 79 24.86 9.07 -7.65
CA SER A 79 26.02 9.60 -6.93
C SER A 79 26.53 8.55 -5.92
N VAL A 80 27.77 8.72 -5.45
CA VAL A 80 28.43 7.83 -4.46
C VAL A 80 27.61 7.65 -3.15
N ARG A 81 26.63 8.51 -2.90
CA ARG A 81 25.80 8.51 -1.68
C ARG A 81 24.38 7.94 -1.86
N SER A 82 23.91 7.81 -3.08
CA SER A 82 22.62 7.18 -3.37
C SER A 82 22.75 6.28 -4.58
N ARG A 83 22.33 5.03 -4.45
CA ARG A 83 22.26 4.07 -5.55
C ARG A 83 20.81 3.90 -5.95
N VAL A 84 20.54 4.06 -7.23
CA VAL A 84 19.22 3.84 -7.82
C VAL A 84 19.38 2.86 -8.95
N ASP A 85 18.87 1.67 -8.77
CA ASP A 85 18.74 0.68 -9.84
C ASP A 85 17.33 0.83 -10.43
N GLU A 86 17.21 1.21 -11.68
CA GLU A 86 15.93 1.45 -12.36
C GLU A 86 15.76 0.44 -13.50
N ILE A 87 14.58 -0.15 -13.56
CA ILE A 87 14.18 -1.08 -14.62
C ILE A 87 12.85 -0.60 -15.21
N LEU A 88 12.77 -0.56 -16.53
CA LEU A 88 11.53 -0.31 -17.26
C LEU A 88 10.99 -1.63 -17.79
N THR A 89 9.78 -2.01 -17.40
CA THR A 89 9.12 -3.20 -17.92
C THR A 89 8.62 -2.98 -19.35
N GLY A 90 8.36 -4.07 -20.07
CA GLY A 90 7.79 -4.00 -21.43
C GLY A 90 6.42 -3.30 -21.50
N HIS A 91 5.72 -3.16 -20.38
CA HIS A 91 4.41 -2.50 -20.25
C HIS A 91 4.51 -1.03 -19.78
N GLY A 92 5.73 -0.50 -19.62
CA GLY A 92 5.95 0.90 -19.23
C GLY A 92 5.98 1.15 -17.72
N LEU A 93 5.83 0.13 -16.88
CA LEU A 93 6.00 0.24 -15.44
C LEU A 93 7.49 0.41 -15.10
N LYS A 94 7.81 1.41 -14.30
CA LYS A 94 9.14 1.61 -13.74
C LYS A 94 9.27 0.88 -12.42
N ILE A 95 10.32 0.06 -12.26
CA ILE A 95 10.67 -0.58 -10.99
C ILE A 95 12.00 0.01 -10.55
N ARG A 96 12.03 0.61 -9.38
CA ARG A 96 13.21 1.30 -8.87
C ARG A 96 13.60 0.80 -7.48
N TYR A 97 14.87 0.43 -7.35
CA TYR A 97 15.51 0.20 -6.06
C TYR A 97 16.11 1.50 -5.54
N TYR A 98 15.82 1.82 -4.29
CA TYR A 98 16.31 3.01 -3.63
C TYR A 98 17.24 2.63 -2.48
N GLU A 99 18.44 3.19 -2.47
CA GLU A 99 19.39 3.03 -1.37
C GLU A 99 20.06 4.38 -1.11
N ASP A 100 19.90 4.88 0.12
CA ASP A 100 20.51 6.12 0.56
C ASP A 100 20.88 5.99 2.05
N GLU A 101 22.12 6.36 2.39
CA GLU A 101 22.63 6.26 3.78
C GLU A 101 22.04 7.32 4.71
N MET A 102 21.54 8.43 4.18
CA MET A 102 21.14 9.61 4.94
C MET A 102 19.63 9.74 5.07
N VAL A 103 18.89 9.32 4.05
CA VAL A 103 17.45 9.56 3.96
C VAL A 103 16.73 8.26 3.62
N SER A 104 15.81 7.82 4.49
CA SER A 104 14.98 6.65 4.20
C SER A 104 13.95 6.95 3.11
N LEU A 105 13.54 5.94 2.35
CA LEU A 105 12.51 6.06 1.31
C LEU A 105 11.19 6.63 1.88
N SER A 106 10.80 6.20 3.07
CA SER A 106 9.59 6.66 3.75
C SER A 106 9.66 8.14 4.14
N ALA A 107 10.85 8.64 4.52
CA ALA A 107 11.06 10.05 4.82
C ALA A 107 11.07 10.90 3.54
N LEU A 108 11.76 10.42 2.49
CA LEU A 108 11.82 11.09 1.19
C LEU A 108 10.42 11.25 0.58
N SER A 109 9.58 10.22 0.68
CA SER A 109 8.21 10.22 0.14
C SER A 109 7.21 10.93 1.07
N GLY A 110 7.63 11.39 2.25
CA GLY A 110 6.76 12.02 3.25
C GLY A 110 5.74 11.06 3.89
N ILE A 111 5.87 9.75 3.65
CA ILE A 111 4.93 8.73 4.16
C ILE A 111 4.93 8.71 5.68
N THR A 112 6.09 8.83 6.31
CA THR A 112 6.22 8.86 7.78
C THR A 112 5.40 9.99 8.40
N SER A 113 5.47 11.18 7.83
CA SER A 113 4.69 12.34 8.30
C SER A 113 3.20 12.16 8.07
N GLN A 114 2.81 11.68 6.88
CA GLN A 114 1.41 11.43 6.53
C GLN A 114 0.81 10.34 7.44
N LEU A 115 1.54 9.27 7.70
CA LEU A 115 1.11 8.20 8.61
C LEU A 115 0.95 8.72 10.05
N HIS A 116 1.91 9.50 10.53
CA HIS A 116 1.84 10.12 11.84
C HIS A 116 0.62 11.06 11.95
N ASP A 117 0.34 11.84 10.92
CA ASP A 117 -0.84 12.71 10.88
C ASP A 117 -2.15 11.92 10.80
N ALA A 118 -2.16 10.83 10.04
CA ALA A 118 -3.33 9.93 9.92
C ALA A 118 -3.66 9.18 11.23
N LEU A 119 -2.63 8.90 12.05
CA LEU A 119 -2.79 8.21 13.34
C LEU A 119 -3.10 9.15 14.51
N ARG A 120 -3.22 10.45 14.27
CA ARG A 120 -3.60 11.41 15.32
C ARG A 120 -5.05 11.19 15.72
N GLU A 121 -5.30 11.22 17.02
CA GLU A 121 -6.67 11.19 17.55
C GLU A 121 -7.52 12.36 17.04
N ARG A 122 -6.89 13.52 16.79
CA ARG A 122 -7.57 14.74 16.33
C ARG A 122 -7.36 14.96 14.85
N VAL A 123 -8.45 14.92 14.10
CA VAL A 123 -8.50 15.18 12.65
C VAL A 123 -9.18 16.51 12.38
N TRP A 124 -8.42 17.47 11.85
CA TRP A 124 -8.94 18.78 11.48
C TRP A 124 -9.68 18.77 10.14
N LEU A 125 -10.84 19.35 10.10
CA LEU A 125 -11.62 19.54 8.89
C LEU A 125 -11.33 20.91 8.25
N LYS A 126 -11.54 21.04 6.95
CA LYS A 126 -11.33 22.30 6.22
C LYS A 126 -12.22 23.44 6.72
N SER A 127 -13.34 23.14 7.37
CA SER A 127 -14.26 24.09 7.99
C SER A 127 -13.74 24.71 9.30
N GLY A 128 -12.61 24.20 9.85
CA GLY A 128 -12.11 24.59 11.18
C GLY A 128 -12.73 23.81 12.34
N ALA A 129 -13.62 22.87 12.05
CA ALA A 129 -14.05 21.84 12.99
C ALA A 129 -13.01 20.73 13.11
N TYR A 130 -13.15 19.85 14.09
CA TYR A 130 -12.29 18.67 14.22
C TYR A 130 -13.04 17.49 14.78
N LEU A 131 -12.56 16.31 14.43
CA LEU A 131 -13.00 15.02 14.98
C LEU A 131 -11.99 14.56 16.00
N ILE A 132 -12.45 13.91 17.06
CA ILE A 132 -11.63 13.13 17.99
C ILE A 132 -12.03 11.68 17.80
N ILE A 133 -11.07 10.84 17.37
CA ILE A 133 -11.28 9.42 17.10
C ILE A 133 -10.47 8.63 18.13
N GLN A 134 -11.15 7.92 19.03
CA GLN A 134 -10.52 7.17 20.11
C GLN A 134 -10.98 5.72 20.08
N PRO A 135 -10.08 4.76 19.79
CA PRO A 135 -10.37 3.35 19.96
C PRO A 135 -10.41 3.02 21.45
N THR A 136 -11.46 2.34 21.87
CA THR A 136 -11.61 1.77 23.21
C THR A 136 -11.66 0.25 23.12
N GLU A 137 -11.65 -0.46 24.24
CA GLU A 137 -11.70 -1.92 24.25
C GLU A 137 -12.96 -2.49 23.56
N ALA A 138 -14.08 -1.78 23.63
CA ALA A 138 -15.38 -2.29 23.14
C ALA A 138 -15.84 -1.62 21.84
N LEU A 139 -15.40 -0.39 21.55
CA LEU A 139 -15.89 0.39 20.40
C LEU A 139 -14.92 1.53 20.06
N THR A 140 -15.06 2.08 18.86
CA THR A 140 -14.40 3.33 18.52
C THR A 140 -15.35 4.50 18.74
N VAL A 141 -14.94 5.46 19.57
CA VAL A 141 -15.67 6.69 19.82
C VAL A 141 -15.23 7.76 18.84
N ILE A 142 -16.18 8.41 18.20
CA ILE A 142 -15.93 9.56 17.33
C ILE A 142 -16.71 10.75 17.88
N ASP A 143 -16.00 11.76 18.37
CA ASP A 143 -16.58 13.03 18.83
C ASP A 143 -16.38 14.11 17.79
N VAL A 144 -17.42 14.90 17.52
CA VAL A 144 -17.42 15.97 16.51
C VAL A 144 -17.44 17.33 17.20
N ASN A 145 -16.34 18.07 17.06
CA ASN A 145 -16.21 19.41 17.61
C ASN A 145 -16.31 20.48 16.51
N THR A 146 -17.28 21.35 16.62
CA THR A 146 -17.52 22.43 15.62
C THR A 146 -16.46 23.54 15.66
N GLY A 147 -15.58 23.54 16.66
CA GLY A 147 -14.48 24.50 16.77
C GLY A 147 -14.95 25.95 16.81
N LYS A 148 -14.26 26.83 16.08
CA LYS A 148 -14.58 28.28 16.03
C LYS A 148 -15.73 28.63 15.10
N ASN A 149 -16.38 27.63 14.47
CA ASN A 149 -17.39 27.88 13.43
C ASN A 149 -18.80 28.22 13.99
N ILE A 150 -18.87 28.70 15.25
CA ILE A 150 -20.12 29.03 15.94
C ILE A 150 -20.79 30.31 15.41
N ALA A 151 -20.14 31.06 14.52
CA ALA A 151 -20.49 32.48 14.36
C ALA A 151 -21.54 32.82 13.31
N LYS A 152 -22.00 31.93 12.41
CA LYS A 152 -22.89 32.41 11.31
C LYS A 152 -23.86 31.42 10.66
N LYS A 153 -23.99 30.18 11.10
CA LYS A 153 -24.99 29.25 10.54
C LYS A 153 -25.80 28.60 11.64
N GLU A 154 -27.09 28.35 11.36
CA GLU A 154 -27.94 27.62 12.31
C GLU A 154 -27.32 26.23 12.60
N MET A 155 -27.41 25.79 13.85
CA MET A 155 -26.75 24.57 14.37
C MET A 155 -27.09 23.31 13.55
N GLN A 156 -28.31 23.25 12.98
CA GLN A 156 -28.78 22.13 12.15
C GLN A 156 -28.09 22.05 10.77
N GLU A 157 -27.81 23.18 10.13
CA GLU A 157 -27.09 23.17 8.82
C GLU A 157 -25.64 22.72 8.98
N ASN A 158 -25.00 23.10 10.08
CA ASN A 158 -23.65 22.65 10.38
C ASN A 158 -23.58 21.14 10.59
N PHE A 159 -24.53 20.56 11.35
CA PHE A 159 -24.54 19.11 11.61
C PHE A 159 -24.76 18.28 10.32
N SER A 160 -25.65 18.71 9.43
CA SER A 160 -25.90 17.97 8.18
C SER A 160 -24.71 18.02 7.23
N GLU A 161 -23.95 19.11 7.17
CA GLU A 161 -22.72 19.21 6.36
C GLU A 161 -21.59 18.30 6.89
N TYR A 162 -21.52 18.07 8.21
CA TYR A 162 -20.55 17.17 8.84
C TYR A 162 -20.90 15.69 8.65
N LEU A 163 -22.18 15.33 8.78
CA LEU A 163 -22.64 13.94 8.62
C LEU A 163 -22.49 13.41 7.19
N VAL A 164 -22.63 14.27 6.18
CA VAL A 164 -22.46 13.92 4.76
C VAL A 164 -21.00 13.60 4.43
N ARG A 165 -20.03 14.12 5.20
CA ARG A 165 -18.58 13.88 4.96
C ARG A 165 -18.01 12.67 5.70
N ILE A 166 -18.73 12.12 6.66
CA ILE A 166 -18.38 10.84 7.34
C ILE A 166 -19.08 9.70 6.58
N ARG A 167 -18.83 9.54 5.29
CA ARG A 167 -19.14 8.30 4.58
C ARG A 167 -17.91 7.39 4.71
N ILE A 168 -18.04 6.40 5.57
CA ILE A 168 -17.18 5.22 5.64
C ILE A 168 -17.48 4.34 4.43
#